data_1e1cbd5cb5ababaa3cecf212aa5acae5
#
_entry.id   1e1cbd5cb5ababaa3cecf212aa5acae5
#
_cell.length_a   1.000
_cell.length_b   1.000
_cell.length_c   1.000
_cell.angle_alpha   90.00
_cell.angle_beta   90.00
_cell.angle_gamma   90.00
#
_symmetry.space_group_name_H-M   'P 1'
#
loop_
_entity.id
_entity.type
_entity.pdbx_description
1 polymer ?
#
loop_
_entity_poly.entity_id
_entity_poly.type
_entity_poly.pdbx_seq_one_letter_code
_entity_poly.pdbx_strand_id
1 'polypeptide(L)'
;RFIDEFPKDSLGNLLLKHDKAGVLSMANSGPTTNGSQFFITHKDTPWLDGIHTVFGNVLKGQAVVDSIVKSDTIRTLDIIKVGKAAKKFKAAKIFDSFYVDFEKELKATQEKIKVATANALQRFTENKLKATELASGLKIFITETKNGETPSTGAKVKVAYAGYFTNGKLFDTSYKEVAKDYLVFNEARDKKNGYAPFTTEYGPEARLIPGFKEGIQQMKIGDKAILFIPSHLGYGAQGAGGVIPPNTDLVFELELVEIVNSTEQ
;
A
#
# COMPACT_ATOMS: atom_id res chain seq x y z
N ARG A 1 1.60 -14.31 13.24
CA ARG A 1 2.36 -13.05 13.24
C ARG A 1 1.67 -12.08 14.17
N PHE A 2 2.43 -11.19 14.82
CA PHE A 2 1.89 -10.20 15.75
C PHE A 2 2.60 -8.84 15.57
N ILE A 3 2.03 -7.81 16.19
CA ILE A 3 2.46 -6.41 16.03
C ILE A 3 3.81 -6.14 16.67
N ASP A 4 4.42 -5.03 16.25
CA ASP A 4 5.62 -4.50 16.87
C ASP A 4 5.29 -3.79 18.17
N GLU A 5 6.22 -3.84 19.14
CA GLU A 5 6.13 -3.14 20.43
C GLU A 5 7.34 -2.22 20.58
N PHE A 6 7.12 -0.91 20.38
CA PHE A 6 8.13 0.14 20.49
C PHE A 6 7.76 1.14 21.59
N PRO A 7 7.91 0.76 22.87
CA PRO A 7 7.57 1.64 23.99
C PRO A 7 8.41 2.90 23.96
N LYS A 8 7.78 4.04 24.21
CA LYS A 8 8.39 5.36 24.17
C LYS A 8 8.20 6.09 25.50
N ASP A 9 9.13 6.99 25.82
CA ASP A 9 8.99 7.93 26.92
C ASP A 9 8.02 9.08 26.58
N SER A 10 7.79 9.98 27.52
CA SER A 10 6.93 11.16 27.34
C SER A 10 7.43 12.15 26.28
N LEU A 11 8.68 12.05 25.85
CA LEU A 11 9.30 12.87 24.81
C LEU A 11 9.30 12.16 23.44
N GLY A 12 8.78 10.94 23.37
CA GLY A 12 8.72 10.15 22.13
C GLY A 12 9.98 9.33 21.83
N ASN A 13 10.98 9.28 22.73
CA ASN A 13 12.17 8.48 22.55
C ASN A 13 11.90 7.00 22.85
N LEU A 14 12.52 6.10 22.08
CA LEU A 14 12.44 4.66 22.33
C LEU A 14 13.06 4.31 23.69
N LEU A 15 12.32 3.59 24.53
CA LEU A 15 12.79 3.07 25.82
C LEU A 15 13.67 1.82 25.68
N LEU A 16 13.44 1.03 24.63
CA LEU A 16 14.19 -0.18 24.35
C LEU A 16 14.93 -0.02 23.02
N LYS A 17 16.25 -0.20 23.05
CA LYS A 17 17.17 0.05 21.94
C LYS A 17 18.17 -1.08 21.77
N HIS A 18 18.76 -1.16 20.59
CA HIS A 18 19.88 -2.07 20.26
C HIS A 18 21.23 -1.39 20.52
N ASP A 19 21.43 -0.91 21.76
CA ASP A 19 22.53 -0.03 22.16
C ASP A 19 23.78 -0.76 22.65
N LYS A 20 23.76 -2.10 22.66
CA LYS A 20 24.87 -2.93 23.18
C LYS A 20 24.81 -4.37 22.65
N ALA A 21 25.85 -5.14 22.96
CA ALA A 21 25.81 -6.59 22.83
C ALA A 21 24.80 -7.22 23.80
N GLY A 22 24.21 -8.35 23.43
CA GLY A 22 23.30 -9.11 24.29
C GLY A 22 21.86 -8.60 24.29
N VAL A 23 21.47 -7.72 23.40
CA VAL A 23 20.05 -7.33 23.26
C VAL A 23 19.28 -8.45 22.58
N LEU A 24 18.18 -8.91 23.20
CA LEU A 24 17.27 -9.92 22.68
C LEU A 24 16.11 -9.25 21.95
N SER A 25 15.96 -9.53 20.66
CA SER A 25 15.02 -8.86 19.77
C SER A 25 14.33 -9.81 18.81
N MET A 26 13.13 -9.43 18.33
CA MET A 26 12.33 -10.23 17.41
C MET A 26 12.81 -10.07 15.97
N ALA A 27 12.99 -11.19 15.28
CA ALA A 27 13.14 -11.17 13.82
C ALA A 27 11.78 -10.97 13.15
N ASN A 28 11.75 -10.16 12.08
CA ASN A 28 10.56 -9.90 11.28
C ASN A 28 10.92 -9.73 9.78
N SER A 29 9.89 -9.66 8.94
CA SER A 29 9.99 -9.40 7.49
C SER A 29 9.31 -8.07 7.12
N GLY A 30 9.44 -7.06 7.97
CA GLY A 30 8.79 -5.77 7.89
C GLY A 30 7.77 -5.53 9.01
N PRO A 31 7.12 -4.39 9.06
CA PRO A 31 6.20 -3.99 10.13
C PRO A 31 5.12 -5.04 10.40
N THR A 32 4.83 -5.28 11.68
CA THR A 32 3.76 -6.19 12.16
C THR A 32 3.89 -7.65 11.71
N THR A 33 5.12 -8.11 11.42
CA THR A 33 5.36 -9.49 10.96
C THR A 33 6.14 -10.34 11.94
N ASN A 34 6.18 -9.96 13.23
CA ASN A 34 6.83 -10.75 14.28
C ASN A 34 6.25 -12.16 14.34
N GLY A 35 7.11 -13.13 14.56
CA GLY A 35 6.75 -14.55 14.71
C GLY A 35 7.39 -15.14 15.96
N SER A 36 7.95 -16.34 15.83
CA SER A 36 8.68 -17.02 16.90
C SER A 36 10.21 -16.90 16.78
N GLN A 37 10.69 -16.29 15.71
CA GLN A 37 12.12 -16.14 15.47
C GLN A 37 12.64 -14.90 16.22
N PHE A 38 13.75 -15.06 16.90
CA PHE A 38 14.44 -13.98 17.63
C PHE A 38 15.94 -14.01 17.36
N PHE A 39 16.63 -12.93 17.70
CA PHE A 39 18.07 -12.85 17.63
C PHE A 39 18.65 -12.18 18.87
N ILE A 40 19.94 -12.37 19.10
CA ILE A 40 20.71 -11.72 20.17
C ILE A 40 21.87 -10.95 19.50
N THR A 41 22.04 -9.70 19.87
CA THR A 41 23.09 -8.85 19.27
C THR A 41 24.48 -9.22 19.82
N HIS A 42 25.50 -9.19 18.94
CA HIS A 42 26.92 -9.31 19.31
C HIS A 42 27.58 -7.96 19.61
N LYS A 43 26.96 -6.86 19.17
CA LYS A 43 27.40 -5.47 19.39
C LYS A 43 26.17 -4.55 19.34
N ASP A 44 26.37 -3.26 19.50
CA ASP A 44 25.35 -2.25 19.22
C ASP A 44 24.92 -2.26 17.75
N THR A 45 23.61 -2.12 17.51
CA THR A 45 23.02 -2.14 16.17
C THR A 45 21.89 -1.12 16.07
N PRO A 46 22.18 0.19 16.22
CA PRO A 46 21.15 1.23 16.37
C PRO A 46 20.28 1.40 15.11
N TRP A 47 20.71 0.93 13.96
CA TRP A 47 19.91 0.91 12.73
C TRP A 47 18.70 -0.03 12.80
N LEU A 48 18.60 -0.91 13.80
CA LEU A 48 17.46 -1.79 14.05
C LEU A 48 16.40 -1.16 14.97
N ASP A 49 16.71 0.00 15.58
CA ASP A 49 15.81 0.71 16.48
C ASP A 49 14.53 1.14 15.77
N GLY A 50 13.36 0.82 16.36
CA GLY A 50 12.05 1.10 15.76
C GLY A 50 11.70 0.23 14.56
N ILE A 51 12.51 -0.81 14.27
CA ILE A 51 12.28 -1.79 13.20
C ILE A 51 12.06 -3.18 13.79
N HIS A 52 12.85 -3.56 14.81
CA HIS A 52 12.76 -4.84 15.49
C HIS A 52 12.42 -4.64 16.97
N THR A 53 11.47 -5.43 17.48
CA THR A 53 10.99 -5.34 18.86
C THR A 53 12.00 -5.92 19.84
N VAL A 54 12.59 -5.07 20.67
CA VAL A 54 13.44 -5.49 21.77
C VAL A 54 12.57 -5.94 22.95
N PHE A 55 12.82 -7.14 23.48
CA PHE A 55 12.05 -7.69 24.60
C PHE A 55 12.89 -8.26 25.75
N GLY A 56 14.22 -8.19 25.65
CA GLY A 56 15.10 -8.65 26.72
C GLY A 56 16.56 -8.36 26.49
N ASN A 57 17.38 -8.79 27.47
CA ASN A 57 18.83 -8.69 27.42
C ASN A 57 19.47 -9.94 28.04
N VAL A 58 20.65 -10.30 27.56
CA VAL A 58 21.50 -11.34 28.13
C VAL A 58 22.03 -10.86 29.49
N LEU A 59 21.76 -11.61 30.54
CA LEU A 59 22.26 -11.31 31.89
C LEU A 59 23.61 -12.00 32.15
N LYS A 60 23.79 -13.21 31.63
CA LYS A 60 25.05 -14.01 31.77
C LYS A 60 25.22 -14.84 30.49
N GLY A 61 26.48 -15.13 30.14
CA GLY A 61 26.79 -16.05 29.07
C GLY A 61 26.91 -15.39 27.67
N GLN A 62 27.22 -14.08 27.59
CA GLN A 62 27.48 -13.44 26.27
C GLN A 62 28.55 -14.17 25.47
N ALA A 63 29.63 -14.66 26.11
CA ALA A 63 30.65 -15.45 25.45
C ALA A 63 30.12 -16.76 24.83
N VAL A 64 29.05 -17.35 25.39
CA VAL A 64 28.37 -18.50 24.79
C VAL A 64 27.59 -18.06 23.55
N VAL A 65 26.88 -16.93 23.64
CA VAL A 65 26.18 -16.35 22.46
C VAL A 65 27.18 -16.10 21.34
N ASP A 66 28.34 -15.53 21.67
CA ASP A 66 29.38 -15.20 20.68
C ASP A 66 30.04 -16.44 20.07
N SER A 67 29.91 -17.61 20.71
CA SER A 67 30.42 -18.90 20.19
C SER A 67 29.43 -19.68 19.34
N ILE A 68 28.17 -19.26 19.27
CA ILE A 68 27.14 -19.95 18.46
C ILE A 68 27.47 -19.82 16.96
N VAL A 69 27.38 -20.95 16.28
CA VAL A 69 27.63 -21.02 14.82
C VAL A 69 26.38 -21.50 14.07
N LYS A 70 26.40 -21.33 12.77
CA LYS A 70 25.31 -21.78 11.89
C LYS A 70 25.06 -23.28 12.08
N SER A 71 23.79 -23.66 12.23
CA SER A 71 23.28 -25.01 12.45
C SER A 71 23.35 -25.52 13.89
N ASP A 72 23.81 -24.71 14.85
CA ASP A 72 23.62 -25.02 16.24
C ASP A 72 22.12 -25.08 16.60
N THR A 73 21.76 -25.99 17.48
CA THR A 73 20.38 -26.24 17.86
C THR A 73 20.13 -25.89 19.31
N ILE A 74 19.09 -25.07 19.56
CA ILE A 74 18.55 -24.85 20.91
C ILE A 74 17.83 -26.15 21.31
N ARG A 75 18.37 -26.88 22.27
CA ARG A 75 17.79 -28.16 22.77
C ARG A 75 16.68 -27.91 23.78
N THR A 76 16.87 -26.92 24.64
CA THR A 76 15.94 -26.60 25.74
C THR A 76 15.87 -25.09 25.92
N LEU A 77 14.66 -24.58 26.17
CA LEU A 77 14.39 -23.19 26.53
C LEU A 77 13.42 -23.17 27.70
N ASP A 78 13.90 -22.77 28.87
CA ASP A 78 13.11 -22.72 30.09
C ASP A 78 12.75 -21.28 30.46
N ILE A 79 11.47 -21.02 30.72
CA ILE A 79 10.97 -19.71 31.13
C ILE A 79 10.80 -19.66 32.66
N ILE A 80 11.69 -18.97 33.33
CA ILE A 80 11.68 -18.81 34.77
C ILE A 80 10.93 -17.51 35.15
N LYS A 81 9.77 -17.64 35.81
CA LYS A 81 8.94 -16.50 36.22
C LYS A 81 9.40 -15.97 37.57
N VAL A 82 10.02 -14.78 37.58
CA VAL A 82 10.51 -14.11 38.80
C VAL A 82 9.57 -12.96 39.20
N GLY A 83 9.20 -12.91 40.47
CA GLY A 83 8.32 -11.88 41.03
C GLY A 83 6.81 -12.15 40.81
N LYS A 84 6.00 -11.40 41.58
CA LYS A 84 4.53 -11.58 41.61
C LYS A 84 3.86 -11.31 40.24
N ALA A 85 4.31 -10.27 39.55
CA ALA A 85 3.75 -9.89 38.23
C ALA A 85 3.98 -10.99 37.20
N ALA A 86 5.22 -11.49 37.04
CA ALA A 86 5.56 -12.54 36.10
C ALA A 86 4.82 -13.87 36.42
N LYS A 87 4.68 -14.23 37.71
CA LYS A 87 3.93 -15.43 38.13
C LYS A 87 2.44 -15.33 37.79
N LYS A 88 1.84 -14.12 37.79
CA LYS A 88 0.43 -13.89 37.43
C LYS A 88 0.22 -13.75 35.91
N PHE A 89 1.28 -13.50 35.15
CA PHE A 89 1.20 -13.29 33.74
C PHE A 89 0.85 -14.59 33.00
N LYS A 90 -0.31 -14.59 32.34
CA LYS A 90 -0.84 -15.73 31.58
C LYS A 90 -0.60 -15.50 30.08
N ALA A 91 0.63 -15.69 29.62
CA ALA A 91 1.06 -15.42 28.25
C ALA A 91 0.15 -16.07 27.20
N ALA A 92 -0.14 -17.36 27.34
CA ALA A 92 -1.00 -18.09 26.40
C ALA A 92 -2.38 -17.41 26.27
N LYS A 93 -3.04 -17.11 27.40
CA LYS A 93 -4.36 -16.47 27.37
C LYS A 93 -4.33 -15.08 26.71
N ILE A 94 -3.28 -14.28 26.96
CA ILE A 94 -3.11 -12.95 26.34
C ILE A 94 -2.88 -13.10 24.85
N PHE A 95 -2.07 -14.06 24.45
CA PHE A 95 -1.78 -14.36 23.06
C PHE A 95 -3.04 -14.84 22.31
N ASP A 96 -3.80 -15.77 22.89
CA ASP A 96 -5.05 -16.26 22.31
C ASP A 96 -6.07 -15.12 22.14
N SER A 97 -6.21 -14.25 23.16
CA SER A 97 -7.10 -13.07 23.06
C SER A 97 -6.67 -12.12 21.96
N PHE A 98 -5.37 -11.84 21.83
CA PHE A 98 -4.82 -11.03 20.77
C PHE A 98 -5.14 -11.62 19.37
N TYR A 99 -5.01 -12.93 19.19
CA TYR A 99 -5.31 -13.58 17.92
C TYR A 99 -6.79 -13.51 17.56
N VAL A 100 -7.68 -13.65 18.53
CA VAL A 100 -9.13 -13.49 18.28
C VAL A 100 -9.46 -12.09 17.78
N ASP A 101 -8.92 -11.06 18.43
CA ASP A 101 -9.13 -9.67 18.04
C ASP A 101 -8.49 -9.36 16.67
N PHE A 102 -7.26 -9.84 16.45
CA PHE A 102 -6.55 -9.70 15.17
C PHE A 102 -7.29 -10.38 14.02
N GLU A 103 -7.78 -11.60 14.20
CA GLU A 103 -8.58 -12.28 13.18
C GLU A 103 -9.90 -11.55 12.86
N LYS A 104 -10.53 -10.96 13.88
CA LYS A 104 -11.73 -10.15 13.70
C LYS A 104 -11.44 -8.89 12.86
N GLU A 105 -10.36 -8.18 13.18
CA GLU A 105 -9.92 -7.00 12.41
C GLU A 105 -9.53 -7.38 10.98
N LEU A 106 -8.82 -8.50 10.80
CA LEU A 106 -8.42 -8.99 9.48
C LEU A 106 -9.65 -9.33 8.63
N LYS A 107 -10.63 -10.01 9.20
CA LYS A 107 -11.90 -10.32 8.51
C LYS A 107 -12.66 -9.05 8.13
N ALA A 108 -12.74 -8.08 9.05
CA ALA A 108 -13.40 -6.79 8.79
C ALA A 108 -12.69 -6.01 7.67
N THR A 109 -11.36 -6.03 7.66
CA THR A 109 -10.52 -5.43 6.61
C THR A 109 -10.75 -6.09 5.25
N GLN A 110 -10.73 -7.42 5.22
CA GLN A 110 -10.99 -8.20 3.99
C GLN A 110 -12.41 -7.95 3.44
N GLU A 111 -13.41 -7.87 4.32
CA GLU A 111 -14.79 -7.59 3.90
C GLU A 111 -14.94 -6.18 3.31
N LYS A 112 -14.30 -5.17 3.90
CA LYS A 112 -14.28 -3.81 3.32
C LYS A 112 -13.70 -3.79 1.90
N ILE A 113 -12.52 -4.41 1.70
CA ILE A 113 -11.90 -4.49 0.36
C ILE A 113 -12.81 -5.26 -0.61
N LYS A 114 -13.43 -6.34 -0.16
CA LYS A 114 -14.35 -7.13 -0.97
C LYS A 114 -15.56 -6.31 -1.41
N VAL A 115 -16.16 -5.54 -0.51
CA VAL A 115 -17.27 -4.63 -0.83
C VAL A 115 -16.84 -3.55 -1.81
N ALA A 116 -15.70 -2.87 -1.58
CA ALA A 116 -15.18 -1.85 -2.50
C ALA A 116 -14.94 -2.44 -3.90
N THR A 117 -14.32 -3.62 -3.97
CA THR A 117 -14.04 -4.34 -5.22
C THR A 117 -15.34 -4.74 -5.94
N ALA A 118 -16.34 -5.25 -5.22
CA ALA A 118 -17.63 -5.63 -5.80
C ALA A 118 -18.40 -4.41 -6.36
N ASN A 119 -18.38 -3.30 -5.63
CA ASN A 119 -19.00 -2.05 -6.07
C ASN A 119 -18.33 -1.50 -7.34
N ALA A 120 -17.00 -1.56 -7.42
CA ALA A 120 -16.27 -1.16 -8.62
C ALA A 120 -16.62 -2.07 -9.81
N LEU A 121 -16.59 -3.39 -9.61
CA LEU A 121 -16.94 -4.36 -10.65
C LEU A 121 -18.36 -4.16 -11.18
N GLN A 122 -19.32 -3.90 -10.29
CA GLN A 122 -20.71 -3.60 -10.69
C GLN A 122 -20.75 -2.35 -11.58
N ARG A 123 -20.13 -1.23 -11.13
CA ARG A 123 -20.06 0.01 -11.94
C ARG A 123 -19.43 -0.23 -13.31
N PHE A 124 -18.35 -1.00 -13.36
CA PHE A 124 -17.67 -1.30 -14.63
C PHE A 124 -18.55 -2.15 -15.55
N THR A 125 -19.23 -3.16 -15.03
CA THR A 125 -20.12 -4.01 -15.82
C THR A 125 -21.28 -3.21 -16.41
N GLU A 126 -21.93 -2.39 -15.61
CA GLU A 126 -23.06 -1.56 -16.05
C GLU A 126 -22.65 -0.48 -17.07
N ASN A 127 -21.50 0.15 -16.86
CA ASN A 127 -21.05 1.26 -17.73
C ASN A 127 -20.33 0.77 -18.98
N LYS A 128 -19.73 -0.42 -18.97
CA LYS A 128 -19.12 -1.01 -20.18
C LYS A 128 -20.16 -1.27 -21.27
N LEU A 129 -21.40 -1.59 -20.89
CA LEU A 129 -22.52 -1.80 -21.83
C LEU A 129 -22.98 -0.50 -22.50
N LYS A 130 -22.71 0.65 -21.86
CA LYS A 130 -23.10 1.97 -22.37
C LYS A 130 -21.93 2.72 -23.03
N ALA A 131 -20.74 2.15 -22.94
CA ALA A 131 -19.51 2.79 -23.42
C ALA A 131 -19.46 2.82 -24.96
N THR A 132 -18.98 3.93 -25.50
CA THR A 132 -18.65 4.06 -26.92
C THR A 132 -17.31 3.38 -27.18
N GLU A 133 -17.26 2.51 -28.18
CA GLU A 133 -16.04 1.88 -28.64
C GLU A 133 -15.40 2.70 -29.75
N LEU A 134 -14.13 3.04 -29.60
CA LEU A 134 -13.33 3.76 -30.56
C LEU A 134 -12.64 2.78 -31.54
N ALA A 135 -12.16 3.30 -32.69
CA ALA A 135 -11.51 2.48 -33.71
C ALA A 135 -10.27 1.71 -33.21
N SER A 136 -9.62 2.19 -32.16
CA SER A 136 -8.50 1.53 -31.48
C SER A 136 -8.88 0.31 -30.63
N GLY A 137 -10.18 0.16 -30.32
CA GLY A 137 -10.71 -0.80 -29.35
C GLY A 137 -10.83 -0.25 -27.93
N LEU A 138 -10.44 1.00 -27.68
CA LEU A 138 -10.72 1.68 -26.42
C LEU A 138 -12.24 1.85 -26.26
N LYS A 139 -12.78 1.54 -25.07
CA LYS A 139 -14.17 1.89 -24.74
C LYS A 139 -14.18 2.99 -23.69
N ILE A 140 -14.99 4.02 -23.92
CA ILE A 140 -15.14 5.17 -23.03
C ILE A 140 -16.61 5.41 -22.68
N PHE A 141 -16.88 5.68 -21.42
CA PHE A 141 -18.18 6.13 -20.92
C PHE A 141 -17.99 7.41 -20.11
N ILE A 142 -18.55 8.52 -20.58
CA ILE A 142 -18.57 9.79 -19.83
C ILE A 142 -19.66 9.66 -18.76
N THR A 143 -19.24 9.65 -17.48
CA THR A 143 -20.14 9.50 -16.34
C THR A 143 -20.72 10.83 -15.88
N GLU A 144 -19.95 11.92 -16.07
CA GLU A 144 -20.36 13.28 -15.71
C GLU A 144 -19.75 14.27 -16.71
N THR A 145 -20.53 15.25 -17.17
CA THR A 145 -20.02 16.35 -17.98
C THR A 145 -20.38 17.70 -17.35
N LYS A 146 -19.41 18.62 -17.32
CA LYS A 146 -19.61 20.00 -16.86
C LYS A 146 -19.61 21.02 -17.98
N ASN A 147 -19.65 20.58 -19.23
CA ASN A 147 -19.62 21.45 -20.42
C ASN A 147 -18.43 22.44 -20.43
N GLY A 148 -17.30 22.04 -19.84
CA GLY A 148 -16.07 22.82 -19.86
C GLY A 148 -15.47 22.94 -21.26
N GLU A 149 -14.41 23.70 -21.38
CA GLU A 149 -13.68 23.83 -22.65
C GLU A 149 -12.91 22.56 -22.99
N THR A 150 -12.69 22.36 -24.28
CA THR A 150 -11.78 21.31 -24.77
C THR A 150 -10.36 21.89 -24.78
N PRO A 151 -9.39 21.27 -24.09
CA PRO A 151 -8.02 21.77 -24.12
C PRO A 151 -7.44 21.73 -25.52
N SER A 152 -6.58 22.68 -25.86
CA SER A 152 -5.82 22.64 -27.11
C SER A 152 -4.72 21.58 -27.02
N THR A 153 -4.36 20.97 -28.15
CA THR A 153 -3.22 20.05 -28.24
C THR A 153 -1.94 20.72 -27.72
N GLY A 154 -1.20 20.04 -26.85
CA GLY A 154 -0.01 20.57 -26.19
C GLY A 154 -0.29 21.32 -24.88
N ALA A 155 -1.54 21.63 -24.55
CA ALA A 155 -1.87 22.25 -23.27
C ALA A 155 -1.51 21.33 -22.11
N LYS A 156 -1.00 21.89 -21.01
CA LYS A 156 -0.83 21.15 -19.76
C LYS A 156 -2.17 21.08 -19.03
N VAL A 157 -2.56 19.86 -18.64
CA VAL A 157 -3.81 19.62 -17.91
C VAL A 157 -3.53 18.82 -16.62
N LYS A 158 -4.40 19.01 -15.64
CA LYS A 158 -4.42 18.15 -14.44
C LYS A 158 -5.45 17.06 -14.61
N VAL A 159 -5.05 15.83 -14.30
CA VAL A 159 -5.90 14.63 -14.37
C VAL A 159 -5.89 13.92 -13.02
N ALA A 160 -7.07 13.67 -12.47
CA ALA A 160 -7.24 12.76 -11.37
C ALA A 160 -7.66 11.38 -11.88
N TYR A 161 -7.24 10.30 -11.21
CA TYR A 161 -7.51 8.95 -11.66
C TYR A 161 -7.64 7.92 -10.54
N ALA A 162 -8.33 6.83 -10.86
CA ALA A 162 -8.22 5.57 -10.15
C ALA A 162 -8.09 4.45 -11.19
N GLY A 163 -7.05 3.63 -11.06
CA GLY A 163 -6.73 2.54 -11.97
C GLY A 163 -7.04 1.19 -11.35
N TYR A 164 -7.77 0.35 -12.07
CA TYR A 164 -8.26 -0.94 -11.61
C TYR A 164 -7.96 -2.05 -12.63
N PHE A 165 -7.86 -3.25 -12.11
CA PHE A 165 -8.05 -4.45 -12.93
C PHE A 165 -9.52 -4.63 -13.28
N THR A 166 -9.80 -5.40 -14.32
CA THR A 166 -11.19 -5.66 -14.79
C THR A 166 -12.08 -6.34 -13.75
N ASN A 167 -11.48 -6.95 -12.72
CA ASN A 167 -12.19 -7.56 -11.60
C ASN A 167 -12.51 -6.60 -10.44
N GLY A 168 -12.28 -5.29 -10.63
CA GLY A 168 -12.56 -4.24 -9.65
C GLY A 168 -11.47 -4.02 -8.60
N LYS A 169 -10.36 -4.77 -8.62
CA LYS A 169 -9.23 -4.54 -7.71
C LYS A 169 -8.47 -3.29 -8.12
N LEU A 170 -8.27 -2.38 -7.17
CA LEU A 170 -7.49 -1.16 -7.35
C LEU A 170 -5.99 -1.50 -7.43
N PHE A 171 -5.24 -0.87 -8.35
CA PHE A 171 -3.79 -0.95 -8.37
C PHE A 171 -3.09 0.40 -8.08
N ASP A 172 -3.73 1.53 -8.42
CA ASP A 172 -3.24 2.86 -8.06
C ASP A 172 -4.36 3.92 -8.15
N THR A 173 -4.20 5.04 -7.42
CA THR A 173 -5.16 6.14 -7.47
C THR A 173 -4.55 7.45 -7.00
N SER A 174 -5.02 8.57 -7.56
CA SER A 174 -4.82 9.92 -7.05
C SER A 174 -5.95 10.39 -6.12
N TYR A 175 -6.98 9.59 -5.90
CA TYR A 175 -8.06 9.92 -4.96
C TYR A 175 -7.78 9.35 -3.59
N LYS A 176 -7.59 10.23 -2.60
CA LYS A 176 -7.33 9.87 -1.21
C LYS A 176 -8.41 8.97 -0.61
N GLU A 177 -9.68 9.27 -0.88
CA GLU A 177 -10.81 8.51 -0.35
C GLU A 177 -10.87 7.11 -0.97
N VAL A 178 -10.63 6.97 -2.28
CA VAL A 178 -10.52 5.65 -2.93
C VAL A 178 -9.40 4.82 -2.31
N ALA A 179 -8.24 5.44 -2.03
CA ALA A 179 -7.14 4.73 -1.35
C ALA A 179 -7.53 4.26 0.05
N LYS A 180 -8.35 5.02 0.79
CA LYS A 180 -8.87 4.62 2.11
C LYS A 180 -9.88 3.48 2.00
N ASP A 181 -10.80 3.53 1.03
CA ASP A 181 -11.80 2.49 0.81
C ASP A 181 -11.19 1.13 0.50
N TYR A 182 -10.07 1.13 -0.24
CA TYR A 182 -9.29 -0.07 -0.53
C TYR A 182 -8.22 -0.39 0.52
N LEU A 183 -8.13 0.41 1.60
CA LEU A 183 -7.15 0.26 2.68
C LEU A 183 -5.68 0.27 2.21
N VAL A 184 -5.40 0.99 1.14
CA VAL A 184 -4.05 1.22 0.58
C VAL A 184 -3.55 2.64 0.80
N PHE A 185 -4.25 3.42 1.63
CA PHE A 185 -3.85 4.78 1.97
C PHE A 185 -2.47 4.79 2.63
N ASN A 186 -1.59 5.68 2.17
CA ASN A 186 -0.23 5.82 2.66
C ASN A 186 0.01 7.27 3.12
N GLU A 187 0.23 7.45 4.42
CA GLU A 187 0.46 8.78 5.02
C GLU A 187 1.73 9.48 4.47
N ALA A 188 2.78 8.73 4.18
CA ALA A 188 4.01 9.32 3.62
C ALA A 188 3.80 9.82 2.19
N ARG A 189 2.96 9.14 1.40
CA ARG A 189 2.51 9.59 0.08
C ARG A 189 1.62 10.83 0.20
N ASP A 190 0.71 10.85 1.17
CA ASP A 190 -0.20 11.99 1.43
C ASP A 190 0.58 13.27 1.80
N LYS A 191 1.56 13.14 2.71
CA LYS A 191 2.45 14.25 3.11
C LYS A 191 3.26 14.84 1.94
N LYS A 192 3.48 14.07 0.89
CA LYS A 192 4.16 14.49 -0.35
C LYS A 192 3.17 14.92 -1.45
N ASN A 193 1.91 15.17 -1.10
CA ASN A 193 0.82 15.49 -2.03
C ASN A 193 0.60 14.42 -3.13
N GLY A 194 0.92 13.16 -2.84
CA GLY A 194 0.84 12.05 -3.81
C GLY A 194 -0.58 11.56 -4.12
N TYR A 195 -1.60 12.16 -3.47
CA TYR A 195 -3.01 11.99 -3.78
C TYR A 195 -3.61 13.27 -4.38
N ALA A 196 -2.87 13.92 -5.26
CA ALA A 196 -3.35 15.05 -6.04
C ALA A 196 -3.46 14.68 -7.52
N PRO A 197 -4.26 15.39 -8.31
CA PRO A 197 -4.25 15.26 -9.77
C PRO A 197 -2.84 15.50 -10.32
N PHE A 198 -2.38 14.65 -11.22
CA PHE A 198 -1.08 14.82 -11.85
C PHE A 198 -1.17 15.70 -13.11
N THR A 199 -0.10 16.38 -13.41
CA THR A 199 -0.01 17.24 -14.62
C THR A 199 0.53 16.41 -15.79
N THR A 200 -0.14 16.52 -16.94
CA THR A 200 0.30 15.92 -18.19
C THR A 200 0.01 16.82 -19.37
N GLU A 201 0.58 16.53 -20.52
CA GLU A 201 0.25 17.18 -21.77
C GLU A 201 -1.05 16.57 -22.34
N TYR A 202 -1.93 17.43 -22.89
CA TYR A 202 -3.14 17.02 -23.60
C TYR A 202 -2.82 16.83 -25.07
N GLY A 203 -2.82 15.59 -25.55
CA GLY A 203 -2.52 15.31 -26.96
C GLY A 203 -1.78 14.00 -27.19
N PRO A 204 -1.45 13.69 -28.46
CA PRO A 204 -0.82 12.42 -28.83
C PRO A 204 0.61 12.26 -28.27
N GLU A 205 1.30 13.36 -28.00
CA GLU A 205 2.67 13.37 -27.47
C GLU A 205 2.75 13.16 -25.94
N ALA A 206 1.61 13.09 -25.24
CA ALA A 206 1.58 12.81 -23.82
C ALA A 206 2.31 11.50 -23.47
N ARG A 207 3.13 11.53 -22.43
CA ARG A 207 3.89 10.35 -21.95
C ARG A 207 3.00 9.45 -21.08
N LEU A 208 1.92 8.94 -21.69
CA LEU A 208 0.92 8.07 -21.07
C LEU A 208 0.74 6.82 -21.91
N ILE A 209 0.15 5.78 -21.34
CA ILE A 209 -0.27 4.60 -22.13
C ILE A 209 -1.26 5.01 -23.22
N PRO A 210 -1.24 4.37 -24.40
CA PRO A 210 -2.05 4.80 -25.54
C PRO A 210 -3.52 5.02 -25.23
N GLY A 211 -4.19 4.06 -24.58
CA GLY A 211 -5.60 4.17 -24.26
C GLY A 211 -5.94 5.29 -23.27
N PHE A 212 -5.02 5.63 -22.33
CA PHE A 212 -5.25 6.72 -21.40
C PHE A 212 -5.20 8.08 -22.13
N LYS A 213 -4.16 8.32 -22.94
CA LYS A 213 -4.04 9.57 -23.71
C LYS A 213 -5.13 9.73 -24.77
N GLU A 214 -5.56 8.66 -25.42
CA GLU A 214 -6.70 8.68 -26.35
C GLU A 214 -7.99 9.00 -25.58
N GLY A 215 -8.19 8.42 -24.39
CA GLY A 215 -9.36 8.66 -23.55
C GLY A 215 -9.49 10.10 -23.08
N ILE A 216 -8.41 10.73 -22.57
CA ILE A 216 -8.48 12.14 -22.14
C ILE A 216 -8.79 13.09 -23.29
N GLN A 217 -8.42 12.76 -24.53
CA GLN A 217 -8.74 13.56 -25.71
C GLN A 217 -10.22 13.51 -26.11
N GLN A 218 -11.01 12.60 -25.55
CA GLN A 218 -12.48 12.57 -25.69
C GLN A 218 -13.19 13.39 -24.60
N MET A 219 -12.44 13.98 -23.66
CA MET A 219 -12.98 14.66 -22.48
C MET A 219 -12.80 16.18 -22.59
N LYS A 220 -13.70 16.91 -21.93
CA LYS A 220 -13.62 18.35 -21.67
C LYS A 220 -13.27 18.59 -20.20
N ILE A 221 -12.83 19.80 -19.88
CA ILE A 221 -12.56 20.17 -18.50
C ILE A 221 -13.79 19.98 -17.62
N GLY A 222 -13.59 19.28 -16.50
CA GLY A 222 -14.63 18.90 -15.54
C GLY A 222 -15.35 17.59 -15.86
N ASP A 223 -15.11 16.96 -17.03
CA ASP A 223 -15.68 15.66 -17.33
C ASP A 223 -15.08 14.57 -16.49
N LYS A 224 -15.93 13.58 -16.12
CA LYS A 224 -15.50 12.31 -15.55
C LYS A 224 -15.84 11.18 -16.50
N ALA A 225 -14.95 10.23 -16.63
CA ALA A 225 -15.09 9.10 -17.55
C ALA A 225 -14.59 7.79 -16.97
N ILE A 226 -15.12 6.69 -17.46
CA ILE A 226 -14.57 5.35 -17.27
C ILE A 226 -14.00 4.90 -18.62
N LEU A 227 -12.72 4.54 -18.62
CA LEU A 227 -12.01 3.96 -19.74
C LEU A 227 -11.83 2.47 -19.51
N PHE A 228 -12.19 1.67 -20.52
CA PHE A 228 -11.89 0.24 -20.58
C PHE A 228 -10.79 0.05 -21.61
N ILE A 229 -9.57 -0.15 -21.13
CA ILE A 229 -8.35 -0.13 -21.94
C ILE A 229 -7.91 -1.57 -22.17
N PRO A 230 -8.00 -2.09 -23.42
CA PRO A 230 -7.45 -3.39 -23.75
C PRO A 230 -5.92 -3.38 -23.60
N SER A 231 -5.33 -4.51 -23.33
CA SER A 231 -3.92 -4.64 -22.92
C SER A 231 -2.93 -4.02 -23.92
N HIS A 232 -3.23 -4.09 -25.24
CA HIS A 232 -2.38 -3.49 -26.30
C HIS A 232 -2.38 -1.95 -26.29
N LEU A 233 -3.39 -1.32 -25.70
CA LEU A 233 -3.45 0.13 -25.45
C LEU A 233 -3.02 0.49 -24.03
N GLY A 234 -2.70 -0.52 -23.19
CA GLY A 234 -2.17 -0.41 -21.84
C GLY A 234 -0.67 -0.66 -21.78
N TYR A 235 -0.26 -1.60 -20.95
CA TYR A 235 1.14 -1.97 -20.75
C TYR A 235 1.58 -3.20 -21.57
N GLY A 236 0.71 -3.76 -22.41
CA GLY A 236 1.01 -4.82 -23.37
C GLY A 236 1.62 -6.07 -22.77
N ALA A 237 2.48 -6.73 -23.55
CA ALA A 237 3.14 -7.97 -23.17
C ALA A 237 4.21 -7.80 -22.06
N GLN A 238 4.61 -6.58 -21.73
CA GLN A 238 5.61 -6.33 -20.71
C GLN A 238 5.01 -6.14 -19.31
N GLY A 239 3.74 -5.68 -19.22
CA GLY A 239 3.16 -5.27 -17.95
C GLY A 239 3.86 -4.05 -17.36
N ALA A 240 3.69 -3.78 -16.05
CA ALA A 240 4.35 -2.66 -15.37
C ALA A 240 4.70 -2.97 -13.93
N GLY A 241 5.97 -2.75 -13.59
CA GLY A 241 6.49 -2.64 -12.20
C GLY A 241 6.19 -3.81 -11.27
N GLY A 242 5.92 -5.01 -11.79
CA GLY A 242 5.50 -6.15 -10.98
C GLY A 242 4.07 -6.04 -10.41
N VAL A 243 3.40 -4.91 -10.65
CA VAL A 243 2.02 -4.63 -10.20
C VAL A 243 1.01 -5.04 -11.27
N ILE A 244 1.26 -4.68 -12.54
CA ILE A 244 0.37 -5.00 -13.67
C ILE A 244 0.99 -6.15 -14.46
N PRO A 245 0.34 -7.33 -14.47
CA PRO A 245 0.82 -8.48 -15.24
C PRO A 245 0.84 -8.21 -16.76
N PRO A 246 1.63 -8.97 -17.53
CA PRO A 246 1.56 -8.96 -18.99
C PRO A 246 0.16 -9.21 -19.53
N ASN A 247 -0.17 -8.57 -20.66
CA ASN A 247 -1.44 -8.74 -21.39
C ASN A 247 -2.70 -8.53 -20.53
N THR A 248 -2.65 -7.58 -19.62
CA THR A 248 -3.76 -7.29 -18.70
C THR A 248 -4.56 -6.10 -19.18
N ASP A 249 -5.86 -6.30 -19.36
CA ASP A 249 -6.81 -5.22 -19.61
C ASP A 249 -7.05 -4.42 -18.34
N LEU A 250 -7.23 -3.10 -18.49
CA LEU A 250 -7.34 -2.17 -17.37
C LEU A 250 -8.63 -1.36 -17.45
N VAL A 251 -9.07 -0.87 -16.31
CA VAL A 251 -10.14 0.11 -16.19
C VAL A 251 -9.61 1.33 -15.47
N PHE A 252 -9.87 2.52 -15.99
CA PHE A 252 -9.56 3.77 -15.31
C PHE A 252 -10.81 4.62 -15.12
N GLU A 253 -11.04 5.08 -13.92
CA GLU A 253 -11.93 6.19 -13.63
C GLU A 253 -11.08 7.47 -13.68
N LEU A 254 -11.46 8.44 -14.51
CA LEU A 254 -10.72 9.68 -14.76
C LEU A 254 -11.56 10.91 -14.50
N GLU A 255 -10.89 11.99 -14.12
CA GLU A 255 -11.44 13.34 -14.13
C GLU A 255 -10.42 14.27 -14.81
N LEU A 256 -10.85 14.98 -15.86
CA LEU A 256 -10.06 16.02 -16.50
C LEU A 256 -10.32 17.34 -15.75
N VAL A 257 -9.44 17.67 -14.81
CA VAL A 257 -9.73 18.65 -13.76
C VAL A 257 -9.66 20.09 -14.27
N GLU A 258 -8.51 20.50 -14.83
CA GLU A 258 -8.25 21.87 -15.26
C GLU A 258 -7.10 21.97 -16.24
N ILE A 259 -7.02 23.11 -16.96
CA ILE A 259 -5.84 23.51 -17.75
C ILE A 259 -4.89 24.26 -16.82
N VAL A 260 -3.62 23.88 -16.84
CA VAL A 260 -2.56 24.59 -16.09
C VAL A 260 -2.12 25.80 -16.88
N ASN A 261 -2.49 26.99 -16.43
CA ASN A 261 -2.02 28.24 -17.02
C ASN A 261 -0.54 28.49 -16.69
N SER A 262 0.23 28.98 -17.67
CA SER A 262 1.68 29.21 -17.57
C SER A 262 2.10 30.28 -16.53
N THR A 263 1.19 30.76 -15.69
CA THR A 263 1.41 31.88 -14.73
C THR A 263 1.77 31.42 -13.33
N GLU A 264 1.82 30.10 -13.06
CA GLU A 264 2.28 29.57 -11.77
C GLU A 264 3.59 28.77 -11.94
N GLN A 265 4.69 29.49 -12.11
CA GLN A 265 6.06 28.99 -11.90
C GLN A 265 6.73 29.76 -10.76
#